data_af105edb8e55f357247bb9b929567c14
#
_entry.id   af105edb8e55f357247bb9b929567c14
#
_cell.length_a   1.000
_cell.length_b   1.000
_cell.length_c   1.000
_cell.angle_alpha   90.00
_cell.angle_beta   90.00
_cell.angle_gamma   90.00
#
_symmetry.space_group_name_H-M   'P 1'
#
loop_
_entity.id
_entity.type
_entity.pdbx_description
1 polymer ?
#
loop_
_entity_poly.entity_id
_entity_poly.type
_entity_poly.pdbx_seq_one_letter_code
_entity_poly.pdbx_strand_id
1 'polypeptide(L)'
;MKIPVFILSISLYLSSCSFTPRAEWVTTTENTPWAEQPDLISALADTIPNIDITILTEKHQQQIDGFGACFNELGWLSLSKLEPSVREEIMEELFFPGVGANFTICRMPVGANDFSRDWYSYDEVDGDFTMEHFTIANDQQTLIPFIKNARKYQPDLRLWASPWCPPAWMKYNKHYASAYTGENYDEKYRXXXXXXRSAMKVRICLSKTLFT
;
A
#
# COMPACT_ATOMS: atom_id res chain seq x y z
N MET A 1 6.63 77.60 22.15
CA MET A 1 6.24 76.78 20.99
C MET A 1 5.80 75.45 21.52
N LYS A 2 4.48 75.17 21.52
CA LYS A 2 3.88 73.90 22.08
C LYS A 2 3.64 72.93 20.89
N ILE A 3 4.28 71.81 20.92
CA ILE A 3 4.11 70.73 19.90
C ILE A 3 2.93 69.86 20.29
N PRO A 4 1.88 69.74 19.47
CA PRO A 4 0.79 68.86 19.81
C PRO A 4 1.21 67.40 19.61
N VAL A 5 1.02 66.59 20.61
CA VAL A 5 1.23 65.12 20.54
C VAL A 5 -0.05 64.51 19.91
N PHE A 6 0.13 64.00 18.69
CA PHE A 6 -0.91 63.23 18.01
C PHE A 6 -0.86 61.77 18.52
N ILE A 7 -1.83 61.34 19.29
CA ILE A 7 -1.98 59.96 19.70
C ILE A 7 -2.73 59.21 18.58
N LEU A 8 -1.98 58.42 17.83
CA LEU A 8 -2.56 57.56 16.79
C LEU A 8 -3.11 56.30 17.44
N SER A 9 -4.40 56.22 17.57
CA SER A 9 -5.06 55.02 18.09
C SER A 9 -5.15 53.97 16.97
N ILE A 10 -4.31 52.95 17.05
CA ILE A 10 -4.37 51.81 16.15
C ILE A 10 -5.41 50.81 16.72
N SER A 11 -6.59 50.80 16.13
CA SER A 11 -7.61 49.77 16.46
C SER A 11 -7.23 48.46 15.75
N LEU A 12 -6.73 47.48 16.51
CA LEU A 12 -6.50 46.14 15.98
C LEU A 12 -7.86 45.46 15.85
N TYR A 13 -8.32 45.31 14.63
CA TYR A 13 -9.47 44.45 14.34
C TYR A 13 -8.96 43.01 14.37
N LEU A 14 -9.14 42.32 15.49
CA LEU A 14 -8.95 40.90 15.60
C LEU A 14 -10.14 40.25 14.91
N SER A 15 -9.99 39.93 13.62
CA SER A 15 -10.94 39.08 12.93
C SER A 15 -10.79 37.68 13.53
N SER A 16 -11.63 37.37 14.48
CA SER A 16 -11.75 36.03 15.00
C SER A 16 -12.41 35.17 13.90
N CYS A 17 -11.60 34.43 13.18
CA CYS A 17 -12.09 33.37 12.31
C CYS A 17 -12.68 32.30 13.23
N SER A 18 -13.98 32.29 13.39
CA SER A 18 -14.64 31.20 14.10
C SER A 18 -14.62 29.97 13.20
N PHE A 19 -13.68 29.07 13.50
CA PHE A 19 -13.63 27.77 12.83
C PHE A 19 -14.77 26.92 13.37
N THR A 20 -15.79 26.74 12.55
CA THR A 20 -16.89 25.80 12.88
C THR A 20 -16.46 24.42 12.37
N PRO A 21 -16.18 23.50 13.28
CA PRO A 21 -15.84 22.15 12.84
C PRO A 21 -16.99 21.55 12.01
N ARG A 22 -16.64 21.02 10.87
CA ARG A 22 -17.59 20.30 10.03
C ARG A 22 -16.94 18.99 9.59
N ALA A 23 -17.76 18.01 9.35
CA ALA A 23 -17.31 16.71 8.86
C ALA A 23 -17.88 16.48 7.47
N GLU A 24 -17.01 16.22 6.55
CA GLU A 24 -17.38 15.77 5.21
C GLU A 24 -17.64 14.27 5.28
N TRP A 25 -18.64 13.79 4.59
CA TRP A 25 -18.93 12.37 4.60
C TRP A 25 -19.49 11.92 3.25
N VAL A 26 -19.21 10.68 2.95
CA VAL A 26 -19.55 10.06 1.67
C VAL A 26 -20.30 8.76 1.96
N THR A 27 -21.35 8.51 1.22
CA THR A 27 -22.08 7.25 1.32
C THR A 27 -21.95 6.45 0.03
N THR A 28 -21.96 5.14 0.18
CA THR A 28 -22.01 4.23 -0.97
C THR A 28 -23.18 3.28 -0.78
N THR A 29 -24.07 3.26 -1.75
CA THR A 29 -25.17 2.31 -1.79
C THR A 29 -25.08 1.51 -3.10
N GLU A 30 -25.90 0.49 -3.24
CA GLU A 30 -25.95 -0.33 -4.44
C GLU A 30 -26.12 0.51 -5.73
N ASN A 31 -26.91 1.56 -5.64
CA ASN A 31 -27.29 2.37 -6.81
C ASN A 31 -26.57 3.72 -6.92
N THR A 32 -25.90 4.15 -5.86
CA THR A 32 -25.20 5.44 -5.82
C THR A 32 -23.85 5.25 -5.12
N PRO A 33 -22.83 4.77 -5.86
CA PRO A 33 -21.50 4.64 -5.27
C PRO A 33 -20.84 6.02 -5.11
N TRP A 34 -20.14 6.20 -4.00
CA TRP A 34 -19.34 7.38 -3.70
C TRP A 34 -20.14 8.68 -3.79
N ALA A 35 -21.32 8.72 -3.14
CA ALA A 35 -22.17 9.92 -3.15
C ALA A 35 -21.77 10.86 -2.01
N GLU A 36 -21.30 12.05 -2.37
CA GLU A 36 -21.01 13.10 -1.41
C GLU A 36 -22.32 13.58 -0.77
N GLN A 37 -22.29 13.77 0.52
CA GLN A 37 -23.46 14.19 1.28
C GLN A 37 -23.24 15.61 1.81
N PRO A 38 -24.33 16.32 2.15
CA PRO A 38 -24.19 17.65 2.79
C PRO A 38 -23.34 17.56 4.06
N ASP A 39 -22.48 18.54 4.26
CA ASP A 39 -21.59 18.59 5.43
C ASP A 39 -22.37 18.45 6.73
N LEU A 40 -21.85 17.65 7.64
CA LEU A 40 -22.38 17.58 8.99
C LEU A 40 -21.92 18.80 9.77
N ILE A 41 -22.86 19.51 10.36
CA ILE A 41 -22.57 20.71 11.14
C ILE A 41 -22.47 20.33 12.61
N SER A 42 -21.40 20.80 13.26
CA SER A 42 -21.25 20.54 14.69
C SER A 42 -22.35 21.23 15.52
N ALA A 43 -22.81 20.52 16.52
CA ALA A 43 -23.80 21.06 17.50
C ALA A 43 -23.23 20.84 18.90
N LEU A 44 -23.71 21.64 19.85
CA LEU A 44 -23.33 21.46 21.24
C LEU A 44 -23.90 20.13 21.77
N ALA A 45 -23.05 19.35 22.43
CA ALA A 45 -23.42 18.03 22.94
C ALA A 45 -24.71 18.05 23.78
N ASP A 46 -24.87 19.10 24.57
CA ASP A 46 -26.05 19.23 25.45
C ASP A 46 -27.39 19.44 24.72
N THR A 47 -27.32 19.73 23.41
CA THR A 47 -28.52 19.93 22.59
C THR A 47 -28.95 18.66 21.84
N ILE A 48 -28.16 17.58 21.95
CA ILE A 48 -28.45 16.32 21.25
C ILE A 48 -29.13 15.35 22.22
N PRO A 49 -30.42 15.03 22.02
CA PRO A 49 -31.13 14.18 22.97
C PRO A 49 -30.68 12.74 23.04
N ASN A 50 -30.19 12.21 21.92
CA ASN A 50 -29.71 10.83 21.83
C ASN A 50 -28.38 10.77 21.08
N ILE A 51 -27.38 10.15 21.67
CA ILE A 51 -26.08 9.96 21.06
C ILE A 51 -25.91 8.46 20.79
N ASP A 52 -25.82 8.09 19.53
CA ASP A 52 -25.67 6.69 19.14
C ASP A 52 -24.22 6.22 19.20
N ILE A 53 -23.27 7.11 18.88
CA ILE A 53 -21.85 6.77 18.84
C ILE A 53 -21.06 7.86 19.56
N THR A 54 -20.22 7.45 20.50
CA THR A 54 -19.29 8.35 21.18
C THR A 54 -17.84 7.94 20.85
N ILE A 55 -17.09 8.89 20.33
CA ILE A 55 -15.66 8.67 20.05
C ILE A 55 -14.85 9.22 21.23
N LEU A 56 -14.16 8.34 21.93
CA LEU A 56 -13.34 8.71 23.10
C LEU A 56 -11.91 9.03 22.63
N THR A 57 -11.70 10.26 22.22
CA THR A 57 -10.44 10.71 21.65
C THR A 57 -9.25 10.55 22.60
N GLU A 58 -9.51 10.49 23.92
CA GLU A 58 -8.47 10.34 24.92
C GLU A 58 -8.03 8.88 25.11
N LYS A 59 -8.78 7.93 24.56
CA LYS A 59 -8.50 6.50 24.71
C LYS A 59 -7.87 5.94 23.45
N HIS A 60 -6.61 6.30 23.24
CA HIS A 60 -5.85 5.80 22.07
C HIS A 60 -5.73 4.28 22.11
N GLN A 61 -5.93 3.66 20.98
CA GLN A 61 -5.76 2.23 20.79
C GLN A 61 -4.48 1.98 19.97
N GLN A 62 -4.54 1.14 18.95
CA GLN A 62 -3.39 0.92 18.08
C GLN A 62 -3.18 2.07 17.11
N GLN A 63 -1.94 2.26 16.72
CA GLN A 63 -1.59 3.19 15.65
C GLN A 63 -1.62 2.46 14.30
N ILE A 64 -2.27 3.04 13.33
CA ILE A 64 -2.29 2.50 11.97
C ILE A 64 -1.05 2.98 11.23
N ASP A 65 -0.26 2.04 10.72
CA ASP A 65 0.99 2.35 10.01
C ASP A 65 0.76 2.91 8.60
N GLY A 66 -0.38 2.63 8.00
CA GLY A 66 -0.70 3.11 6.65
C GLY A 66 -1.71 2.23 5.96
N PHE A 67 -2.06 2.61 4.76
CA PHE A 67 -2.99 1.89 3.90
C PHE A 67 -2.33 1.58 2.57
N GLY A 68 -2.79 0.53 1.90
CA GLY A 68 -2.25 0.18 0.60
C GLY A 68 -2.86 -1.07 0.02
N ALA A 69 -2.28 -1.51 -1.10
CA ALA A 69 -2.77 -2.64 -1.85
C ALA A 69 -1.63 -3.60 -2.18
N CYS A 70 -1.90 -4.57 -3.05
CA CYS A 70 -0.90 -5.55 -3.45
C CYS A 70 -0.49 -5.30 -4.91
N PHE A 71 0.80 -5.10 -5.14
CA PHE A 71 1.34 -5.11 -6.49
C PHE A 71 1.18 -6.51 -7.09
N ASN A 72 0.89 -6.58 -8.38
CA ASN A 72 0.79 -7.84 -9.08
C ASN A 72 1.09 -7.65 -10.56
N GLU A 73 1.43 -8.74 -11.24
CA GLU A 73 1.85 -8.68 -12.64
C GLU A 73 0.73 -8.24 -13.58
N LEU A 74 -0.46 -8.84 -13.41
CA LEU A 74 -1.60 -8.54 -14.30
C LEU A 74 -2.04 -7.07 -14.18
N GLY A 75 -1.95 -6.50 -12.97
CA GLY A 75 -2.21 -5.08 -12.76
C GLY A 75 -1.25 -4.20 -13.56
N TRP A 76 0.06 -4.50 -13.49
CA TRP A 76 1.04 -3.73 -14.26
C TRP A 76 0.83 -3.89 -15.77
N LEU A 77 0.55 -5.11 -16.22
CA LEU A 77 0.30 -5.35 -17.64
C LEU A 77 -0.95 -4.60 -18.13
N SER A 78 -1.98 -4.54 -17.29
CA SER A 78 -3.19 -3.77 -17.60
C SER A 78 -2.91 -2.28 -17.70
N LEU A 79 -2.21 -1.73 -16.70
CA LEU A 79 -1.80 -0.33 -16.71
C LEU A 79 -0.90 0.00 -17.90
N SER A 80 -0.05 -0.96 -18.30
CA SER A 80 0.89 -0.77 -19.41
C SER A 80 0.20 -0.70 -20.78
N LYS A 81 -1.06 -1.15 -20.87
CA LYS A 81 -1.85 -1.05 -22.10
C LYS A 81 -2.52 0.33 -22.28
N LEU A 82 -2.56 1.11 -21.21
CA LEU A 82 -3.16 2.43 -21.27
C LEU A 82 -2.20 3.45 -21.90
N GLU A 83 -2.75 4.53 -22.40
CA GLU A 83 -1.95 5.67 -22.83
C GLU A 83 -1.09 6.12 -21.63
N PRO A 84 0.18 6.49 -21.87
CA PRO A 84 1.08 6.85 -20.78
C PRO A 84 0.53 7.92 -19.83
N SER A 85 -0.16 8.94 -20.37
CA SER A 85 -0.72 10.00 -19.52
C SER A 85 -1.80 9.47 -18.58
N VAL A 86 -2.66 8.58 -19.07
CA VAL A 86 -3.73 7.98 -18.27
C VAL A 86 -3.14 7.07 -17.17
N ARG A 87 -2.11 6.29 -17.54
CA ARG A 87 -1.43 5.45 -16.57
C ARG A 87 -0.81 6.29 -15.45
N GLU A 88 -0.11 7.39 -15.81
CA GLU A 88 0.54 8.24 -14.81
C GLU A 88 -0.51 8.92 -13.91
N GLU A 89 -1.65 9.33 -14.48
CA GLU A 89 -2.78 9.87 -13.71
C GLU A 89 -3.29 8.87 -12.66
N ILE A 90 -3.48 7.61 -13.08
CA ILE A 90 -3.89 6.55 -12.15
C ILE A 90 -2.84 6.35 -11.06
N MET A 91 -1.55 6.35 -11.43
CA MET A 91 -0.47 6.16 -10.45
C MET A 91 -0.43 7.33 -9.46
N GLU A 92 -0.67 8.55 -9.92
CA GLU A 92 -0.77 9.72 -9.05
C GLU A 92 -1.93 9.56 -8.06
N GLU A 93 -3.11 9.20 -8.57
CA GLU A 93 -4.30 8.98 -7.74
C GLU A 93 -4.10 7.88 -6.68
N LEU A 94 -3.31 6.87 -7.00
CA LEU A 94 -3.05 5.79 -6.05
C LEU A 94 -2.00 6.16 -5.00
N PHE A 95 -0.97 6.94 -5.37
CA PHE A 95 0.24 7.02 -4.55
C PHE A 95 0.63 8.43 -4.09
N PHE A 96 0.18 9.50 -4.77
CA PHE A 96 0.66 10.85 -4.41
C PHE A 96 0.04 11.31 -3.08
N PRO A 97 0.87 11.82 -2.15
CA PRO A 97 0.37 12.24 -0.83
C PRO A 97 -0.72 13.30 -0.91
N GLY A 98 -1.84 13.02 -0.27
CA GLY A 98 -2.97 13.96 -0.24
C GLY A 98 -3.88 13.91 -1.45
N VAL A 99 -3.61 13.01 -2.40
CA VAL A 99 -4.46 12.81 -3.57
C VAL A 99 -4.98 11.37 -3.54
N GLY A 100 -6.23 11.20 -3.90
CA GLY A 100 -6.85 9.89 -4.05
C GLY A 100 -6.60 8.94 -2.88
N ALA A 101 -6.14 7.72 -3.19
CA ALA A 101 -5.98 6.65 -2.20
C ALA A 101 -4.78 6.84 -1.27
N ASN A 102 -3.77 7.59 -1.70
CA ASN A 102 -2.57 7.92 -0.90
C ASN A 102 -1.98 6.67 -0.24
N PHE A 103 -1.67 5.64 -1.02
CA PHE A 103 -1.09 4.40 -0.49
C PHE A 103 0.32 4.63 0.05
N THR A 104 0.56 4.20 1.29
CA THR A 104 1.83 4.40 1.98
C THR A 104 2.54 3.11 2.34
N ILE A 105 1.82 1.97 2.29
CA ILE A 105 2.41 0.65 2.55
C ILE A 105 1.74 -0.37 1.62
N CYS A 106 2.55 -1.10 0.85
CA CYS A 106 2.03 -2.06 -0.11
C CYS A 106 2.70 -3.41 0.05
N ARG A 107 1.99 -4.45 -0.39
CA ARG A 107 2.53 -5.80 -0.46
C ARG A 107 3.01 -6.09 -1.88
N MET A 108 4.03 -6.94 -1.99
CA MET A 108 4.37 -7.57 -3.26
C MET A 108 4.42 -9.08 -3.09
N PRO A 109 3.99 -9.85 -4.07
CA PRO A 109 4.16 -11.30 -4.02
C PRO A 109 5.62 -11.67 -4.35
N VAL A 110 6.03 -12.82 -3.88
CA VAL A 110 7.31 -13.43 -4.23
C VAL A 110 6.99 -14.74 -4.94
N GLY A 111 7.27 -14.77 -6.25
CA GLY A 111 6.92 -15.88 -7.11
C GLY A 111 5.46 -15.87 -7.54
N ALA A 112 5.05 -16.94 -8.21
CA ALA A 112 3.71 -17.05 -8.78
C ALA A 112 2.61 -16.92 -7.73
N ASN A 113 1.53 -16.24 -8.11
CA ASN A 113 0.36 -15.98 -7.29
C ASN A 113 -0.87 -15.91 -8.20
N ASP A 114 -2.06 -15.64 -7.64
CA ASP A 114 -3.31 -15.64 -8.39
C ASP A 114 -3.35 -14.62 -9.52
N PHE A 115 -2.53 -13.59 -9.46
CA PHE A 115 -2.50 -12.52 -10.45
C PHE A 115 -1.16 -12.45 -11.18
N SER A 116 -0.47 -13.57 -11.29
CA SER A 116 0.74 -13.71 -12.11
C SER A 116 0.40 -13.93 -13.57
N ARG A 117 1.27 -13.44 -14.45
CA ARG A 117 1.18 -13.67 -15.88
C ARG A 117 1.32 -15.15 -16.23
N ASP A 118 2.30 -15.79 -15.59
CA ASP A 118 2.64 -17.19 -15.78
C ASP A 118 3.01 -17.84 -14.45
N TRP A 119 3.08 -19.16 -14.43
CA TRP A 119 3.63 -19.89 -13.29
C TRP A 119 5.16 -19.71 -13.28
N TYR A 120 5.70 -19.30 -12.14
CA TYR A 120 7.15 -19.13 -12.01
C TYR A 120 7.56 -19.12 -10.54
N SER A 121 8.82 -19.42 -10.32
CA SER A 121 9.49 -19.16 -9.05
C SER A 121 10.81 -18.46 -9.32
N TYR A 122 11.54 -18.15 -8.26
CA TYR A 122 12.84 -17.50 -8.41
C TYR A 122 13.97 -18.50 -8.59
N ASP A 123 13.65 -19.81 -8.54
CA ASP A 123 14.62 -20.87 -8.72
C ASP A 123 13.93 -22.09 -9.31
N GLU A 124 14.12 -22.30 -10.59
CA GLU A 124 13.44 -23.35 -11.34
C GLU A 124 14.30 -24.61 -11.51
N VAL A 125 15.54 -24.62 -10.98
CA VAL A 125 16.45 -25.75 -11.15
C VAL A 125 16.27 -26.74 -10.01
N ASP A 126 15.88 -27.97 -10.38
CA ASP A 126 15.59 -29.03 -9.40
C ASP A 126 16.85 -29.33 -8.56
N GLY A 127 16.68 -29.23 -7.25
CA GLY A 127 17.74 -29.56 -6.30
C GLY A 127 18.74 -28.43 -6.03
N ASP A 128 18.49 -27.23 -6.55
CA ASP A 128 19.41 -26.10 -6.32
C ASP A 128 19.24 -25.51 -4.92
N PHE A 129 19.67 -26.24 -3.92
CA PHE A 129 19.62 -25.80 -2.52
C PHE A 129 20.62 -24.69 -2.21
N THR A 130 21.61 -24.49 -3.08
CA THR A 130 22.60 -23.43 -2.92
C THR A 130 22.17 -22.12 -3.55
N MET A 131 21.06 -22.15 -4.31
CA MET A 131 20.47 -20.97 -4.95
C MET A 131 21.42 -20.31 -5.99
N GLU A 132 22.21 -21.14 -6.68
CA GLU A 132 23.12 -20.65 -7.72
C GLU A 132 22.35 -20.14 -8.94
N HIS A 133 21.16 -20.68 -9.17
CA HIS A 133 20.31 -20.34 -10.31
C HIS A 133 19.17 -19.37 -9.94
N PHE A 134 19.22 -18.81 -8.72
CA PHE A 134 18.21 -17.86 -8.27
C PHE A 134 18.17 -16.64 -9.18
N THR A 135 17.00 -16.27 -9.65
CA THR A 135 16.82 -15.11 -10.55
C THR A 135 15.50 -14.39 -10.30
N ILE A 136 15.54 -13.08 -10.44
CA ILE A 136 14.35 -12.21 -10.40
C ILE A 136 14.01 -11.67 -11.78
N ALA A 137 14.47 -12.35 -12.84
CA ALA A 137 14.32 -11.87 -14.22
C ALA A 137 12.86 -11.62 -14.60
N ASN A 138 11.93 -12.44 -14.08
CA ASN A 138 10.50 -12.24 -14.32
C ASN A 138 10.02 -10.90 -13.74
N ASP A 139 10.38 -10.63 -12.50
CA ASP A 139 9.95 -9.41 -11.81
C ASP A 139 10.51 -8.13 -12.41
N GLN A 140 11.69 -8.24 -13.06
CA GLN A 140 12.28 -7.11 -13.78
C GLN A 140 11.40 -6.61 -14.93
N GLN A 141 10.50 -7.48 -15.43
CA GLN A 141 9.59 -7.13 -16.52
C GLN A 141 8.26 -6.54 -16.00
N THR A 142 7.89 -6.82 -14.78
CA THR A 142 6.54 -6.54 -14.28
C THR A 142 6.54 -5.82 -12.92
N LEU A 143 6.80 -6.54 -11.83
CA LEU A 143 6.65 -5.99 -10.47
C LEU A 143 7.61 -4.83 -10.20
N ILE A 144 8.86 -4.96 -10.61
CA ILE A 144 9.87 -3.92 -10.36
C ILE A 144 9.52 -2.61 -11.07
N PRO A 145 9.17 -2.61 -12.37
CA PRO A 145 8.69 -1.39 -13.02
C PRO A 145 7.46 -0.79 -12.35
N PHE A 146 6.49 -1.61 -11.91
CA PHE A 146 5.30 -1.13 -11.21
C PHE A 146 5.70 -0.39 -9.93
N ILE A 147 6.53 -1.02 -9.10
CA ILE A 147 6.99 -0.45 -7.83
C ILE A 147 7.81 0.83 -8.06
N LYS A 148 8.69 0.83 -9.08
CA LYS A 148 9.46 2.03 -9.42
C LYS A 148 8.57 3.18 -9.87
N ASN A 149 7.52 2.87 -10.63
CA ASN A 149 6.57 3.88 -11.04
C ASN A 149 5.82 4.45 -9.82
N ALA A 150 5.37 3.58 -8.89
CA ALA A 150 4.69 4.03 -7.67
C ALA A 150 5.60 4.95 -6.83
N ARG A 151 6.88 4.63 -6.76
CA ARG A 151 7.84 5.41 -5.96
C ARG A 151 8.19 6.77 -6.56
N LYS A 152 7.84 7.05 -7.80
CA LYS A 152 7.93 8.42 -8.34
C LYS A 152 6.98 9.35 -7.57
N TYR A 153 5.82 8.83 -7.17
CA TYR A 153 4.77 9.60 -6.49
C TYR A 153 4.85 9.48 -4.97
N GLN A 154 5.28 8.31 -4.47
CA GLN A 154 5.42 8.06 -3.03
C GLN A 154 6.82 7.50 -2.76
N PRO A 155 7.85 8.36 -2.65
CA PRO A 155 9.24 7.90 -2.44
C PRO A 155 9.42 7.04 -1.19
N ASP A 156 8.65 7.35 -0.15
CA ASP A 156 8.73 6.66 1.14
C ASP A 156 7.82 5.43 1.22
N LEU A 157 7.28 4.98 0.08
CA LEU A 157 6.41 3.80 0.02
C LEU A 157 7.08 2.61 0.68
N ARG A 158 6.46 2.12 1.75
CA ARG A 158 6.94 0.93 2.47
C ARG A 158 6.45 -0.31 1.76
N LEU A 159 7.32 -1.31 1.70
CA LEU A 159 7.00 -2.57 1.04
C LEU A 159 7.21 -3.74 2.00
N TRP A 160 6.31 -4.69 1.93
CA TRP A 160 6.53 -6.00 2.51
C TRP A 160 6.23 -7.05 1.45
N ALA A 161 6.85 -8.21 1.58
CA ALA A 161 6.76 -9.24 0.56
C ALA A 161 6.27 -10.54 1.17
N SER A 162 5.44 -11.26 0.43
CA SER A 162 4.93 -12.55 0.89
C SER A 162 5.18 -13.64 -0.18
N PRO A 163 5.94 -14.67 0.16
CA PRO A 163 6.04 -15.84 -0.72
C PRO A 163 4.68 -16.55 -0.78
N TRP A 164 4.24 -16.82 -1.99
CA TRP A 164 2.97 -17.53 -2.23
C TRP A 164 3.21 -19.00 -2.51
N CYS A 165 4.21 -19.27 -3.34
CA CYS A 165 4.41 -20.60 -3.85
C CYS A 165 5.91 -20.92 -3.85
N PRO A 166 6.34 -22.04 -3.25
CA PRO A 166 7.71 -22.47 -3.43
C PRO A 166 7.92 -23.01 -4.85
N PRO A 167 9.17 -23.13 -5.31
CA PRO A 167 9.44 -23.78 -6.59
C PRO A 167 8.74 -25.14 -6.72
N ALA A 168 8.26 -25.44 -7.90
CA ALA A 168 7.51 -26.68 -8.13
C ALA A 168 8.32 -27.94 -7.77
N TRP A 169 9.65 -27.89 -7.96
CA TRP A 169 10.50 -29.01 -7.64
C TRP A 169 10.56 -29.32 -6.14
N MET A 170 10.25 -28.33 -5.29
CA MET A 170 10.21 -28.51 -3.82
C MET A 170 8.88 -29.11 -3.34
N LYS A 171 7.90 -29.27 -4.23
CA LYS A 171 6.56 -29.73 -3.87
C LYS A 171 6.36 -31.17 -4.31
N TYR A 172 5.59 -31.92 -3.52
CA TYR A 172 5.25 -33.31 -3.85
C TYR A 172 4.53 -33.42 -5.21
N ASN A 173 3.59 -32.51 -5.44
CA ASN A 173 2.78 -32.53 -6.67
C ASN A 173 3.52 -31.92 -7.88
N LYS A 174 4.73 -31.44 -7.72
CA LYS A 174 5.55 -30.84 -8.77
C LYS A 174 4.79 -29.76 -9.56
N HIS A 175 3.90 -29.03 -8.87
CA HIS A 175 3.07 -28.00 -9.49
C HIS A 175 2.92 -26.80 -8.58
N TYR A 176 2.81 -25.60 -9.15
CA TYR A 176 2.70 -24.36 -8.38
C TYR A 176 1.39 -24.28 -7.58
N ALA A 177 0.29 -24.65 -8.22
CA ALA A 177 -1.02 -24.63 -7.58
C ALA A 177 -1.20 -25.82 -6.64
N SER A 178 -2.11 -25.65 -5.72
CA SER A 178 -2.51 -26.61 -4.71
C SER A 178 -1.43 -26.90 -3.67
N ALA A 179 -1.87 -27.08 -2.45
CA ALA A 179 -1.05 -27.63 -1.39
C ALA A 179 -1.52 -29.07 -1.15
N TYR A 180 -0.64 -30.02 -1.32
CA TYR A 180 -0.94 -31.37 -0.90
C TYR A 180 -0.75 -31.47 0.62
N THR A 181 -1.77 -31.90 1.30
CA THR A 181 -1.77 -32.09 2.75
C THR A 181 -1.41 -33.54 3.14
N GLY A 182 -0.78 -34.26 2.25
CA GLY A 182 -0.38 -35.64 2.51
C GLY A 182 0.84 -35.75 3.43
N GLU A 183 1.02 -36.94 3.94
CA GLU A 183 1.98 -37.27 5.01
C GLU A 183 3.46 -37.16 4.63
N ASN A 184 3.75 -36.91 3.36
CA ASN A 184 5.13 -36.98 2.84
C ASN A 184 5.70 -35.59 2.50
N TYR A 185 5.57 -34.65 3.41
CA TYR A 185 6.30 -33.41 3.27
C TYR A 185 7.73 -33.63 3.79
N ASP A 186 8.64 -33.93 2.89
CA ASP A 186 10.04 -34.17 3.27
C ASP A 186 10.57 -32.92 3.99
N GLU A 187 11.06 -33.11 5.17
CA GLU A 187 11.56 -32.04 6.05
C GLU A 187 12.67 -31.22 5.39
N LYS A 188 13.48 -31.83 4.54
CA LYS A 188 14.55 -31.12 3.82
C LYS A 188 14.01 -30.03 2.90
N TYR A 189 12.82 -30.20 2.36
CA TYR A 189 12.20 -29.17 1.52
C TYR A 189 11.62 -28.01 2.33
N ARG A 190 11.26 -28.29 3.54
CA ARG A 190 10.86 -27.22 4.46
C ARG A 190 11.99 -26.27 4.82
N UNK A 191 12.92 -26.84 5.02
CA UNK A 191 14.12 -26.14 5.36
C UNK A 191 14.66 -25.37 4.19
N UNK A 192 14.45 -25.92 3.22
CA UNK A 192 14.83 -25.23 2.03
C UNK A 192 13.90 -24.07 1.75
N UNK A 193 12.85 -24.27 2.07
CA UNK A 193 11.92 -23.20 1.96
C UNK A 193 12.20 -22.08 2.90
N UNK A 194 12.67 -22.42 3.89
CA UNK A 194 13.10 -21.50 4.85
C UNK A 194 14.39 -20.80 4.44
N UNK A 195 15.06 -21.48 3.94
CA UNK A 195 16.29 -20.98 3.43
C UNK A 195 16.06 -20.08 2.27
N UNK A 196 15.23 -20.44 1.63
CA UNK A 196 14.80 -19.69 0.52
C UNK A 196 14.18 -18.42 0.95
N ARG A 197 13.34 -18.48 1.92
CA ARG A 197 12.76 -17.30 2.55
C ARG A 197 13.82 -16.35 3.10
N SER A 198 14.81 -16.90 3.72
CA SER A 198 15.89 -16.10 4.32
C SER A 198 16.81 -15.51 3.24
N ALA A 199 17.16 -16.28 2.25
CA ALA A 199 17.97 -15.78 1.13
C ALA A 199 17.21 -14.75 0.30
N MET A 200 15.93 -14.98 0.06
CA MET A 200 15.06 -14.00 -0.59
C MET A 200 14.95 -12.72 0.25
N LYS A 201 14.76 -12.87 1.56
CA LYS A 201 14.70 -11.73 2.49
C LYS A 201 16.00 -10.92 2.45
N VAL A 202 17.14 -11.59 2.46
CA VAL A 202 18.45 -10.93 2.38
C VAL A 202 18.65 -10.26 1.02
N ARG A 203 18.33 -10.94 -0.08
CA ARG A 203 18.51 -10.36 -1.42
C ARG A 203 17.51 -9.23 -1.71
N ILE A 204 16.28 -9.33 -1.22
CA ILE A 204 15.29 -8.25 -1.34
C ILE A 204 15.67 -7.06 -0.44
N CYS A 205 16.19 -7.32 0.76
CA CYS A 205 16.65 -6.26 1.68
C CYS A 205 17.95 -5.62 1.22
N LEU A 206 18.87 -6.40 0.67
CA LEU A 206 20.15 -5.87 0.14
C LEU A 206 19.95 -5.07 -1.15
N SER A 207 18.82 -5.21 -1.80
CA SER A 207 18.55 -4.48 -3.02
C SER A 207 17.78 -3.17 -2.75
N LYS A 208 18.20 -2.40 -1.75
CA LYS A 208 17.82 -0.97 -1.75
C LYS A 208 18.13 -0.36 -3.13
N THR A 209 19.18 -0.86 -3.78
CA THR A 209 19.58 -0.50 -5.14
C THR A 209 18.65 -1.03 -6.25
N LEU A 210 17.86 -2.08 -6.01
CA LEU A 210 16.93 -2.58 -7.03
C LEU A 210 15.72 -1.67 -7.24
N PHE A 211 15.42 -0.83 -6.24
CA PHE A 211 14.25 0.04 -6.25
C PHE A 211 14.59 1.54 -6.29
N THR A 212 15.87 1.90 -6.41
CA THR A 212 16.33 3.28 -6.65
C THR A 212 16.51 3.58 -8.15
#